data_307849314f1c73462dafef47bb3a374a
#
_entry.id   307849314f1c73462dafef47bb3a374a
#
_cell.length_a   1.000
_cell.length_b   1.000
_cell.length_c   1.000
_cell.angle_alpha   90.00
_cell.angle_beta   90.00
_cell.angle_gamma   90.00
#
_symmetry.space_group_name_H-M   'P 1'
#
loop_
_entity.id
_entity.type
_entity.pdbx_description
1 polymer ?
#
loop_
_entity_poly.entity_id
_entity_poly.type
_entity_poly.pdbx_seq_one_letter_code
_entity_poly.pdbx_strand_id
1 'polypeptide(L)'
;TAAAERLVTSDKVNAIMGADCSGVTGAILQNVARPNGIVMISPSATSPALSTAEDDGLFFRTSPSDARQGVVMTNIIMDRGFKTVALTYTNNDYGKGLADSFAAAFEAAGGTVTINAAHDEDKADYSAEVGALASAGGDLLVVAGYESGGGKQIIQASLDTGAFDTFVLPDGMVGQAIVDAIGPDLNGSFGQYPGSENKGADVFGGLASAAGFEGSSAFAGESYDAAALIMLAMQAGGSSASADVMQHVMNVANAPGVQIMPGQLGQALVLLEAGYDIDYVGATAVELIGPGESAGNYREIEIQNAKVETVGYR
;
A
#
# COMPACT_ATOMS: atom_id res chain seq x y z
N THR A 1 -1.89 19.49 -0.02
CA THR A 1 -0.65 20.30 -0.18
C THR A 1 -0.52 21.38 0.89
N ALA A 2 -1.55 22.17 1.24
CA ALA A 2 -1.43 23.31 2.17
C ALA A 2 -0.84 22.95 3.56
N ALA A 3 -1.23 21.80 4.14
CA ALA A 3 -0.66 21.33 5.40
C ALA A 3 0.85 21.02 5.26
N ALA A 4 1.25 20.33 4.19
CA ALA A 4 2.65 20.02 3.92
C ALA A 4 3.47 21.31 3.66
N GLU A 5 2.91 22.26 2.92
CA GLU A 5 3.54 23.56 2.70
C GLU A 5 3.80 24.30 4.03
N ARG A 6 2.82 24.31 4.95
CA ARG A 6 3.01 24.87 6.28
C ARG A 6 4.12 24.15 7.06
N LEU A 7 4.12 22.82 7.08
CA LEU A 7 5.15 22.03 7.76
C LEU A 7 6.56 22.40 7.25
N VAL A 8 6.72 22.55 5.94
CA VAL A 8 8.01 22.84 5.32
C VAL A 8 8.41 24.32 5.51
N THR A 9 7.50 25.24 5.22
CA THR A 9 7.85 26.67 5.15
C THR A 9 7.78 27.37 6.49
N SER A 10 6.87 26.97 7.39
CA SER A 10 6.64 27.60 8.70
C SER A 10 7.27 26.79 9.82
N ASP A 11 6.96 25.50 9.90
CA ASP A 11 7.40 24.61 10.98
C ASP A 11 8.83 24.08 10.74
N LYS A 12 9.37 24.25 9.50
CA LYS A 12 10.75 23.93 9.12
C LYS A 12 11.15 22.48 9.34
N VAL A 13 10.25 21.55 9.00
CA VAL A 13 10.53 20.11 9.04
C VAL A 13 11.64 19.76 8.03
N ASN A 14 12.42 18.74 8.36
CA ASN A 14 13.56 18.29 7.56
C ASN A 14 13.25 17.04 6.70
N ALA A 15 12.16 16.35 7.01
CA ALA A 15 11.67 15.20 6.25
C ALA A 15 10.16 15.10 6.41
N ILE A 16 9.50 14.40 5.50
CA ILE A 16 8.07 14.11 5.55
C ILE A 16 7.88 12.59 5.52
N MET A 17 7.25 12.03 6.53
CA MET A 17 6.65 10.71 6.44
C MET A 17 5.23 10.87 5.87
N GLY A 18 4.99 10.32 4.70
CA GLY A 18 3.71 10.47 3.99
C GLY A 18 3.88 10.82 2.50
N ALA A 19 2.79 11.09 1.80
CA ALA A 19 1.44 11.05 2.31
C ALA A 19 0.86 9.61 2.22
N ASP A 20 -0.40 9.46 2.62
CA ASP A 20 -1.10 8.19 2.55
C ASP A 20 -1.55 7.88 1.11
N CYS A 21 -2.45 8.68 0.56
CA CYS A 21 -3.00 8.48 -0.78
C CYS A 21 -2.02 8.87 -1.90
N SER A 22 -1.99 8.08 -2.99
CA SER A 22 -1.07 8.27 -4.12
C SER A 22 -1.16 9.65 -4.77
N GLY A 23 -2.37 10.14 -5.07
CA GLY A 23 -2.56 11.46 -5.68
C GLY A 23 -2.13 12.62 -4.75
N VAL A 24 -2.36 12.48 -3.45
CA VAL A 24 -1.89 13.46 -2.46
C VAL A 24 -0.37 13.45 -2.36
N THR A 25 0.24 12.27 -2.37
CA THR A 25 1.70 12.08 -2.36
C THR A 25 2.33 12.74 -3.58
N GLY A 26 1.83 12.46 -4.78
CA GLY A 26 2.31 13.08 -6.02
C GLY A 26 2.16 14.61 -5.99
N ALA A 27 1.04 15.12 -5.51
CA ALA A 27 0.80 16.55 -5.40
C ALA A 27 1.75 17.24 -4.38
N ILE A 28 2.04 16.60 -3.25
CA ILE A 28 3.01 17.12 -2.27
C ILE A 28 4.43 17.03 -2.83
N LEU A 29 4.79 15.92 -3.46
CA LEU A 29 6.10 15.75 -4.07
C LEU A 29 6.39 16.87 -5.07
N GLN A 30 5.49 17.11 -6.02
CA GLN A 30 5.71 18.08 -7.10
C GLN A 30 5.62 19.54 -6.64
N ASN A 31 4.69 19.86 -5.74
CA ASN A 31 4.41 21.26 -5.40
C ASN A 31 5.06 21.74 -4.11
N VAL A 32 5.53 20.82 -3.25
CA VAL A 32 6.10 21.17 -1.94
C VAL A 32 7.50 20.58 -1.75
N ALA A 33 7.65 19.26 -1.85
CA ALA A 33 8.91 18.61 -1.50
C ALA A 33 10.04 18.96 -2.47
N ARG A 34 9.85 18.79 -3.76
CA ARG A 34 10.85 19.11 -4.79
C ARG A 34 11.26 20.58 -4.77
N PRO A 35 10.34 21.57 -4.78
CA PRO A 35 10.72 22.99 -4.75
C PRO A 35 11.51 23.41 -3.50
N ASN A 36 11.36 22.67 -2.40
CA ASN A 36 12.02 22.97 -1.14
C ASN A 36 13.17 21.98 -0.79
N GLY A 37 13.42 20.97 -1.64
CA GLY A 37 14.45 19.96 -1.41
C GLY A 37 14.19 19.09 -0.17
N ILE A 38 12.94 18.72 0.10
CA ILE A 38 12.52 17.94 1.28
C ILE A 38 12.35 16.47 0.93
N VAL A 39 13.06 15.59 1.62
CA VAL A 39 12.92 14.14 1.47
C VAL A 39 11.57 13.66 2.00
N MET A 40 10.94 12.74 1.26
CA MET A 40 9.65 12.12 1.61
C MET A 40 9.78 10.60 1.61
N ILE A 41 9.21 9.94 2.62
CA ILE A 41 9.00 8.49 2.62
C ILE A 41 7.51 8.20 2.85
N SER A 42 6.83 7.68 1.82
CA SER A 42 5.42 7.27 1.94
C SER A 42 5.31 5.82 2.39
N PRO A 43 4.46 5.52 3.39
CA PRO A 43 4.21 4.14 3.81
C PRO A 43 3.18 3.42 2.92
N SER A 44 2.34 4.13 2.16
CA SER A 44 1.10 3.58 1.61
C SER A 44 0.70 4.10 0.22
N ALA A 45 1.46 5.01 -0.36
CA ALA A 45 1.20 5.49 -1.72
C ALA A 45 1.75 4.49 -2.76
N THR A 46 0.87 3.71 -3.38
CA THR A 46 1.21 2.54 -4.19
C THR A 46 1.16 2.76 -5.69
N SER A 47 0.58 3.87 -6.20
CA SER A 47 0.44 4.13 -7.63
C SER A 47 1.74 3.90 -8.41
N PRO A 48 1.71 3.17 -9.55
CA PRO A 48 2.88 2.96 -10.40
C PRO A 48 3.46 4.27 -10.98
N ALA A 49 2.65 5.32 -11.10
CA ALA A 49 3.10 6.62 -11.57
C ALA A 49 4.18 7.24 -10.66
N LEU A 50 4.19 6.88 -9.38
CA LEU A 50 5.22 7.36 -8.43
C LEU A 50 6.60 6.74 -8.69
N SER A 51 6.68 5.52 -9.27
CA SER A 51 7.96 4.88 -9.64
C SER A 51 8.71 5.62 -10.76
N THR A 52 8.01 6.42 -11.54
CA THR A 52 8.57 7.15 -12.70
C THR A 52 8.39 8.67 -12.59
N ALA A 53 7.86 9.14 -11.48
CA ALA A 53 7.74 10.58 -11.23
C ALA A 53 9.11 11.24 -11.17
N GLU A 54 9.23 12.46 -11.70
CA GLU A 54 10.39 13.27 -11.42
C GLU A 54 10.41 13.65 -9.94
N ASP A 55 11.39 13.19 -9.20
CA ASP A 55 11.46 13.34 -7.75
C ASP A 55 12.77 13.95 -7.22
N ASP A 56 13.76 14.17 -8.09
CA ASP A 56 15.09 14.66 -7.76
C ASP A 56 15.79 13.78 -6.69
N GLY A 57 15.42 12.50 -6.58
CA GLY A 57 15.90 11.54 -5.56
C GLY A 57 15.35 11.80 -4.16
N LEU A 58 14.29 12.57 -4.01
CA LEU A 58 13.69 12.97 -2.73
C LEU A 58 12.57 12.05 -2.27
N PHE A 59 12.06 11.16 -3.15
CA PHE A 59 10.92 10.32 -2.84
C PHE A 59 11.32 8.87 -2.67
N PHE A 60 10.83 8.28 -1.57
CA PHE A 60 10.94 6.86 -1.25
C PHE A 60 9.58 6.35 -0.77
N ARG A 61 9.37 5.02 -0.81
CA ARG A 61 8.19 4.39 -0.21
C ARG A 61 8.50 3.01 0.34
N THR A 62 7.99 2.73 1.51
CA THR A 62 8.03 1.40 2.13
C THR A 62 6.90 0.50 1.64
N SER A 63 5.88 1.05 0.99
CA SER A 63 4.91 0.27 0.23
C SER A 63 5.46 -0.17 -1.14
N PRO A 64 5.05 -1.33 -1.65
CA PRO A 64 5.33 -1.73 -3.01
C PRO A 64 4.48 -0.98 -4.04
N SER A 65 4.90 -1.06 -5.31
CA SER A 65 4.11 -0.52 -6.43
C SER A 65 2.91 -1.40 -6.79
N ASP A 66 1.80 -0.78 -7.19
CA ASP A 66 0.62 -1.47 -7.74
C ASP A 66 0.92 -2.22 -9.05
N ALA A 67 2.03 -1.92 -9.71
CA ALA A 67 2.53 -2.76 -10.79
C ALA A 67 2.85 -4.19 -10.31
N ARG A 68 3.42 -4.32 -9.11
CA ARG A 68 3.64 -5.61 -8.44
C ARG A 68 2.32 -6.20 -7.92
N GLN A 69 1.46 -5.37 -7.31
CA GLN A 69 0.17 -5.80 -6.77
C GLN A 69 -0.74 -6.39 -7.85
N GLY A 70 -0.80 -5.77 -9.03
CA GLY A 70 -1.57 -6.28 -10.17
C GLY A 70 -1.15 -7.69 -10.58
N VAL A 71 0.15 -7.99 -10.58
CA VAL A 71 0.68 -9.34 -10.86
C VAL A 71 0.29 -10.33 -9.76
N VAL A 72 0.43 -9.94 -8.49
CA VAL A 72 0.06 -10.80 -7.35
C VAL A 72 -1.44 -11.12 -7.37
N MET A 73 -2.27 -10.10 -7.57
CA MET A 73 -3.73 -10.24 -7.68
C MET A 73 -4.12 -11.17 -8.84
N THR A 74 -3.47 -11.03 -10.00
CA THR A 74 -3.62 -11.92 -11.14
C THR A 74 -3.34 -13.37 -10.77
N ASN A 75 -2.22 -13.64 -10.10
CA ASN A 75 -1.84 -14.99 -9.71
C ASN A 75 -2.87 -15.60 -8.74
N ILE A 76 -3.32 -14.83 -7.75
CA ILE A 76 -4.32 -15.29 -6.78
C ILE A 76 -5.64 -15.67 -7.48
N ILE A 77 -6.13 -14.83 -8.39
CA ILE A 77 -7.38 -15.07 -9.13
C ILE A 77 -7.24 -16.30 -10.03
N MET A 78 -6.13 -16.41 -10.76
CA MET A 78 -5.87 -17.55 -11.66
C MET A 78 -5.69 -18.86 -10.91
N ASP A 79 -4.98 -18.88 -9.76
CA ASP A 79 -4.80 -20.06 -8.91
C ASP A 79 -6.13 -20.57 -8.37
N ARG A 80 -7.10 -19.69 -8.15
CA ARG A 80 -8.47 -20.01 -7.73
C ARG A 80 -9.37 -20.45 -8.90
N GLY A 81 -8.86 -20.42 -10.13
CA GLY A 81 -9.52 -20.94 -11.33
C GLY A 81 -10.44 -19.97 -12.06
N PHE A 82 -10.56 -18.73 -11.63
CA PHE A 82 -11.36 -17.69 -12.28
C PHE A 82 -10.68 -17.19 -13.57
N LYS A 83 -11.47 -16.90 -14.60
CA LYS A 83 -10.99 -16.54 -15.94
C LYS A 83 -11.58 -15.23 -16.45
N THR A 84 -12.70 -14.79 -15.92
CA THR A 84 -13.39 -13.58 -16.34
C THR A 84 -13.70 -12.71 -15.14
N VAL A 85 -13.37 -11.43 -15.22
CA VAL A 85 -13.62 -10.50 -14.12
C VAL A 85 -14.25 -9.22 -14.61
N ALA A 86 -15.22 -8.69 -13.85
CA ALA A 86 -15.57 -7.28 -13.92
C ALA A 86 -14.64 -6.50 -13.00
N LEU A 87 -14.24 -5.31 -13.39
CA LEU A 87 -13.33 -4.45 -12.64
C LEU A 87 -13.94 -3.05 -12.51
N THR A 88 -14.00 -2.55 -11.28
CA THR A 88 -14.29 -1.15 -11.01
C THR A 88 -13.19 -0.52 -10.17
N TYR A 89 -12.94 0.76 -10.36
CA TYR A 89 -11.90 1.46 -9.62
C TYR A 89 -12.32 2.87 -9.23
N THR A 90 -11.82 3.33 -8.07
CA THR A 90 -12.01 4.71 -7.63
C THR A 90 -11.31 5.67 -8.60
N ASN A 91 -11.99 6.74 -9.01
CA ASN A 91 -11.54 7.69 -10.04
C ASN A 91 -10.44 8.62 -9.51
N ASN A 92 -9.29 8.04 -9.16
CA ASN A 92 -8.09 8.75 -8.71
C ASN A 92 -6.82 8.01 -9.13
N ASP A 93 -5.64 8.56 -8.79
CA ASP A 93 -4.34 8.04 -9.22
C ASP A 93 -4.06 6.62 -8.68
N TYR A 94 -4.54 6.28 -7.47
CA TYR A 94 -4.42 4.94 -6.91
C TYR A 94 -5.29 3.95 -7.69
N GLY A 95 -6.62 4.17 -7.69
CA GLY A 95 -7.55 3.22 -8.27
C GLY A 95 -7.28 2.97 -9.76
N LYS A 96 -6.99 4.04 -10.53
CA LYS A 96 -6.64 3.92 -11.94
C LYS A 96 -5.34 3.16 -12.13
N GLY A 97 -4.30 3.47 -11.37
CA GLY A 97 -2.99 2.83 -11.48
C GLY A 97 -3.04 1.33 -11.20
N LEU A 98 -3.74 0.93 -10.14
CA LEU A 98 -3.95 -0.46 -9.78
C LEU A 98 -4.81 -1.19 -10.84
N ALA A 99 -5.91 -0.58 -11.27
CA ALA A 99 -6.81 -1.17 -12.27
C ALA A 99 -6.11 -1.43 -13.60
N ASP A 100 -5.34 -0.46 -14.10
CA ASP A 100 -4.59 -0.59 -15.35
C ASP A 100 -3.51 -1.69 -15.23
N SER A 101 -2.79 -1.73 -14.10
CA SER A 101 -1.73 -2.74 -13.85
C SER A 101 -2.31 -4.15 -13.75
N PHE A 102 -3.41 -4.29 -13.02
CA PHE A 102 -4.11 -5.56 -12.89
C PHE A 102 -4.67 -6.04 -14.23
N ALA A 103 -5.40 -5.17 -14.95
CA ALA A 103 -6.00 -5.54 -16.24
C ALA A 103 -4.93 -6.02 -17.23
N ALA A 104 -3.82 -5.29 -17.33
CA ALA A 104 -2.71 -5.69 -18.21
C ALA A 104 -2.10 -7.04 -17.81
N ALA A 105 -1.87 -7.27 -16.52
CA ALA A 105 -1.31 -8.53 -16.03
C ALA A 105 -2.29 -9.72 -16.22
N PHE A 106 -3.57 -9.50 -15.93
CA PHE A 106 -4.60 -10.53 -16.02
C PHE A 106 -4.85 -10.96 -17.47
N GLU A 107 -4.93 -10.01 -18.39
CA GLU A 107 -5.06 -10.29 -19.84
C GLU A 107 -3.81 -10.97 -20.40
N ALA A 108 -2.60 -10.56 -19.97
CA ALA A 108 -1.36 -11.21 -20.36
C ALA A 108 -1.28 -12.68 -19.85
N ALA A 109 -1.91 -12.99 -18.73
CA ALA A 109 -2.03 -14.33 -18.17
C ALA A 109 -3.17 -15.17 -18.82
N GLY A 110 -3.89 -14.61 -19.80
CA GLY A 110 -4.99 -15.29 -20.52
C GLY A 110 -6.36 -15.15 -19.87
N GLY A 111 -6.52 -14.25 -18.90
CA GLY A 111 -7.81 -13.84 -18.35
C GLY A 111 -8.54 -12.84 -19.24
N THR A 112 -9.77 -12.54 -18.91
CA THR A 112 -10.59 -11.54 -19.60
C THR A 112 -11.16 -10.53 -18.60
N VAL A 113 -10.88 -9.25 -18.81
CA VAL A 113 -11.55 -8.16 -18.10
C VAL A 113 -12.77 -7.76 -18.92
N THR A 114 -13.96 -8.06 -18.44
CA THR A 114 -15.22 -7.83 -19.18
C THR A 114 -15.59 -6.35 -19.23
N ILE A 115 -15.24 -5.61 -18.19
CA ILE A 115 -15.38 -4.16 -18.08
C ILE A 115 -14.32 -3.63 -17.12
N ASN A 116 -13.78 -2.46 -17.41
CA ASN A 116 -12.90 -1.69 -16.54
C ASN A 116 -13.49 -0.28 -16.42
N ALA A 117 -14.20 0.01 -15.30
CA ALA A 117 -15.01 1.21 -15.16
C ALA A 117 -14.67 1.99 -13.88
N ALA A 118 -14.47 3.30 -14.04
CA ALA A 118 -14.28 4.19 -12.90
C ALA A 118 -15.59 4.41 -12.13
N HIS A 119 -15.47 4.58 -10.81
CA HIS A 119 -16.51 5.13 -9.95
C HIS A 119 -15.99 6.32 -9.15
N ASP A 120 -16.84 7.29 -8.91
CA ASP A 120 -16.52 8.44 -8.06
C ASP A 120 -16.69 8.07 -6.58
N GLU A 121 -15.91 8.71 -5.69
CA GLU A 121 -15.86 8.35 -4.26
C GLU A 121 -17.12 8.76 -3.48
N ASP A 122 -17.66 9.94 -3.77
CA ASP A 122 -18.71 10.58 -2.96
C ASP A 122 -20.08 10.58 -3.66
N LYS A 123 -20.55 9.40 -4.10
CA LYS A 123 -21.91 9.27 -4.65
C LYS A 123 -22.88 8.74 -3.61
N ALA A 124 -24.12 9.24 -3.68
CA ALA A 124 -25.22 8.76 -2.85
C ALA A 124 -25.79 7.41 -3.34
N ASP A 125 -25.56 7.06 -4.62
CA ASP A 125 -26.11 5.87 -5.25
C ASP A 125 -25.18 5.36 -6.35
N TYR A 126 -24.91 4.05 -6.36
CA TYR A 126 -24.05 3.35 -7.32
C TYR A 126 -24.83 2.37 -8.20
N SER A 127 -26.16 2.45 -8.26
CA SER A 127 -26.99 1.53 -9.05
C SER A 127 -26.65 1.50 -10.54
N ALA A 128 -26.23 2.65 -11.09
CA ALA A 128 -25.84 2.75 -12.49
C ALA A 128 -24.52 2.01 -12.77
N GLU A 129 -23.53 2.17 -11.90
CA GLU A 129 -22.25 1.47 -11.96
C GLU A 129 -22.46 -0.03 -11.81
N VAL A 130 -23.19 -0.47 -10.81
CA VAL A 130 -23.49 -1.89 -10.57
C VAL A 130 -24.28 -2.47 -11.74
N GLY A 131 -25.25 -1.74 -12.32
CA GLY A 131 -25.99 -2.14 -13.49
C GLY A 131 -25.10 -2.33 -14.72
N ALA A 132 -24.10 -1.47 -14.93
CA ALA A 132 -23.13 -1.61 -16.00
C ALA A 132 -22.20 -2.82 -15.79
N LEU A 133 -21.69 -3.00 -14.56
CA LEU A 133 -20.86 -4.15 -14.18
C LEU A 133 -21.62 -5.48 -14.36
N ALA A 134 -22.87 -5.56 -13.88
CA ALA A 134 -23.74 -6.73 -14.04
C ALA A 134 -24.01 -7.07 -15.51
N SER A 135 -24.23 -6.03 -16.35
CA SER A 135 -24.48 -6.20 -17.78
C SER A 135 -23.26 -6.74 -18.53
N ALA A 136 -22.05 -6.38 -18.10
CA ALA A 136 -20.80 -6.90 -18.66
C ALA A 136 -20.52 -8.32 -18.19
N GLY A 137 -20.97 -8.69 -16.98
CA GLY A 137 -20.78 -10.01 -16.36
C GLY A 137 -19.33 -10.25 -15.95
N GLY A 138 -19.06 -11.48 -15.51
CA GLY A 138 -17.78 -11.95 -15.03
C GLY A 138 -17.97 -12.98 -13.92
N ASP A 139 -16.93 -13.77 -13.63
CA ASP A 139 -16.96 -14.75 -12.55
C ASP A 139 -16.96 -14.08 -11.17
N LEU A 140 -16.39 -12.89 -11.06
CA LEU A 140 -16.28 -12.09 -9.84
C LEU A 140 -16.09 -10.61 -10.15
N LEU A 141 -16.20 -9.76 -9.12
CA LEU A 141 -15.96 -8.33 -9.19
C LEU A 141 -14.68 -7.93 -8.44
N VAL A 142 -13.74 -7.31 -9.16
CA VAL A 142 -12.57 -6.65 -8.56
C VAL A 142 -12.96 -5.20 -8.23
N VAL A 143 -12.73 -4.77 -6.98
CA VAL A 143 -13.04 -3.41 -6.52
C VAL A 143 -11.73 -2.72 -6.12
N ALA A 144 -11.08 -2.06 -7.09
CA ALA A 144 -9.84 -1.32 -6.88
C ALA A 144 -10.15 0.09 -6.33
N GLY A 145 -10.44 0.18 -5.04
CA GLY A 145 -10.91 1.41 -4.41
C GLY A 145 -10.62 1.48 -2.93
N TYR A 146 -11.35 2.35 -2.27
CA TYR A 146 -11.30 2.49 -0.83
C TYR A 146 -12.61 2.04 -0.20
N GLU A 147 -12.51 1.44 0.98
CA GLU A 147 -13.67 1.05 1.79
C GLU A 147 -14.62 2.23 2.03
N SER A 148 -14.07 3.42 2.34
CA SER A 148 -14.82 4.65 2.58
C SER A 148 -15.21 5.39 1.30
N GLY A 149 -14.64 5.06 0.15
CA GLY A 149 -14.75 5.80 -1.11
C GLY A 149 -15.67 5.15 -2.16
N GLY A 150 -16.83 4.64 -1.76
CA GLY A 150 -17.80 4.01 -2.69
C GLY A 150 -17.63 2.50 -2.84
N GLY A 151 -16.47 1.94 -2.58
CA GLY A 151 -16.21 0.50 -2.77
C GLY A 151 -17.16 -0.39 -1.96
N LYS A 152 -17.38 -0.08 -0.69
CA LYS A 152 -18.34 -0.80 0.16
C LYS A 152 -19.77 -0.72 -0.38
N GLN A 153 -20.19 0.46 -0.83
CA GLN A 153 -21.54 0.66 -1.37
C GLN A 153 -21.75 -0.10 -2.68
N ILE A 154 -20.73 -0.20 -3.53
CA ILE A 154 -20.76 -1.00 -4.76
C ILE A 154 -20.89 -2.48 -4.43
N ILE A 155 -20.12 -2.98 -3.45
CA ILE A 155 -20.24 -4.37 -2.99
C ILE A 155 -21.64 -4.63 -2.44
N GLN A 156 -22.14 -3.78 -1.55
CA GLN A 156 -23.49 -3.94 -0.99
C GLN A 156 -24.57 -3.93 -2.08
N ALA A 157 -24.52 -2.97 -3.00
CA ALA A 157 -25.46 -2.90 -4.11
C ALA A 157 -25.36 -4.10 -5.05
N SER A 158 -24.17 -4.68 -5.24
CA SER A 158 -23.97 -5.90 -6.02
C SER A 158 -24.63 -7.12 -5.35
N LEU A 159 -24.47 -7.25 -4.03
CA LEU A 159 -25.14 -8.28 -3.22
C LEU A 159 -26.66 -8.12 -3.23
N ASP A 160 -27.16 -6.91 -3.01
CA ASP A 160 -28.59 -6.62 -2.96
C ASP A 160 -29.32 -6.91 -4.29
N THR A 161 -28.60 -6.72 -5.41
CA THR A 161 -29.15 -6.98 -6.76
C THR A 161 -28.83 -8.38 -7.27
N GLY A 162 -27.96 -9.13 -6.60
CA GLY A 162 -27.46 -10.42 -7.09
C GLY A 162 -26.55 -10.27 -8.32
N ALA A 163 -25.93 -9.12 -8.52
CA ALA A 163 -25.03 -8.87 -9.64
C ALA A 163 -23.72 -9.66 -9.53
N PHE A 164 -23.14 -9.67 -8.33
CA PHE A 164 -21.96 -10.45 -7.96
C PHE A 164 -22.08 -10.91 -6.52
N ASP A 165 -21.48 -12.05 -6.20
CA ASP A 165 -21.42 -12.66 -4.87
C ASP A 165 -19.99 -12.91 -4.37
N THR A 166 -19.01 -12.73 -5.26
CA THR A 166 -17.59 -12.94 -4.95
C THR A 166 -16.80 -11.70 -5.35
N PHE A 167 -16.01 -11.19 -4.41
CA PHE A 167 -15.27 -9.95 -4.57
C PHE A 167 -13.77 -10.15 -4.35
N VAL A 168 -12.96 -9.41 -5.12
CA VAL A 168 -11.52 -9.27 -4.86
C VAL A 168 -11.25 -7.92 -4.23
N LEU A 169 -10.64 -7.95 -3.05
CA LEU A 169 -10.39 -6.82 -2.18
C LEU A 169 -8.88 -6.51 -2.16
N PRO A 170 -8.38 -5.55 -2.94
CA PRO A 170 -7.01 -5.06 -2.79
C PRO A 170 -6.84 -4.24 -1.50
N ASP A 171 -5.61 -3.80 -1.24
CA ASP A 171 -5.16 -3.12 -0.03
C ASP A 171 -6.10 -2.03 0.51
N GLY A 172 -6.62 -1.15 -0.36
CA GLY A 172 -7.55 -0.09 0.03
C GLY A 172 -8.96 -0.58 0.43
N MET A 173 -9.25 -1.86 0.18
CA MET A 173 -10.53 -2.50 0.47
C MET A 173 -10.45 -3.54 1.58
N VAL A 174 -9.25 -3.79 2.14
CA VAL A 174 -9.07 -4.82 3.18
C VAL A 174 -9.14 -4.20 4.57
N GLY A 175 -10.14 -4.63 5.34
CA GLY A 175 -10.28 -4.25 6.73
C GLY A 175 -11.42 -5.01 7.42
N GLN A 176 -11.36 -5.17 8.74
CA GLN A 176 -12.44 -5.77 9.48
C GLN A 176 -13.72 -4.91 9.44
N ALA A 177 -13.58 -3.59 9.27
CA ALA A 177 -14.70 -2.66 9.25
C ALA A 177 -15.66 -2.90 8.06
N ILE A 178 -15.16 -3.24 6.87
CA ILE A 178 -16.03 -3.60 5.75
C ILE A 178 -16.76 -4.93 6.00
N VAL A 179 -16.07 -5.89 6.63
CA VAL A 179 -16.65 -7.19 6.99
C VAL A 179 -17.71 -7.02 8.08
N ASP A 180 -17.47 -6.20 9.08
CA ASP A 180 -18.45 -5.88 10.14
C ASP A 180 -19.69 -5.17 9.58
N ALA A 181 -19.53 -4.35 8.53
CA ALA A 181 -20.61 -3.60 7.92
C ALA A 181 -21.51 -4.48 7.00
N ILE A 182 -20.93 -5.40 6.24
CA ILE A 182 -21.63 -6.23 5.25
C ILE A 182 -21.99 -7.59 5.84
N GLY A 183 -21.11 -8.15 6.68
CA GLY A 183 -21.36 -9.42 7.36
C GLY A 183 -21.02 -10.66 6.54
N PRO A 184 -21.75 -11.77 6.78
CA PRO A 184 -21.42 -13.09 6.21
C PRO A 184 -21.57 -13.17 4.69
N ASP A 185 -22.24 -12.22 4.05
CA ASP A 185 -22.41 -12.20 2.59
C ASP A 185 -21.10 -11.95 1.85
N LEU A 186 -20.05 -11.48 2.56
CA LEU A 186 -18.68 -11.40 2.04
C LEU A 186 -17.90 -12.72 2.12
N ASN A 187 -18.42 -13.76 2.79
CA ASN A 187 -17.68 -15.03 2.90
C ASN A 187 -17.34 -15.60 1.52
N GLY A 188 -16.09 -16.04 1.35
CA GLY A 188 -15.55 -16.51 0.08
C GLY A 188 -14.93 -15.41 -0.78
N SER A 189 -15.17 -14.13 -0.48
CA SER A 189 -14.40 -13.04 -1.06
C SER A 189 -12.96 -13.08 -0.53
N PHE A 190 -12.01 -12.62 -1.34
CA PHE A 190 -10.60 -12.72 -1.04
C PHE A 190 -9.85 -11.49 -1.53
N GLY A 191 -8.59 -11.38 -1.17
CA GLY A 191 -7.79 -10.25 -1.57
C GLY A 191 -6.36 -10.33 -1.09
N GLN A 192 -5.67 -9.20 -1.15
CA GLN A 192 -4.31 -9.09 -0.67
C GLN A 192 -3.98 -7.65 -0.30
N TYR A 193 -3.02 -7.50 0.58
CA TYR A 193 -2.40 -6.22 0.92
C TYR A 193 -0.92 -6.41 1.28
N PRO A 194 -0.10 -5.37 1.23
CA PRO A 194 1.31 -5.47 1.59
C PRO A 194 1.50 -6.10 2.96
N GLY A 195 2.45 -7.03 3.05
CA GLY A 195 2.76 -7.71 4.30
C GLY A 195 3.61 -8.95 4.04
N SER A 196 4.44 -9.30 5.01
CA SER A 196 5.38 -10.41 4.91
C SER A 196 5.32 -11.30 6.14
N GLU A 197 5.62 -12.59 5.93
CA GLU A 197 5.83 -13.53 7.02
C GLU A 197 7.33 -13.53 7.36
N ASN A 198 7.69 -12.77 8.40
CA ASN A 198 9.07 -12.67 8.85
C ASN A 198 9.13 -12.38 10.35
N LYS A 199 10.31 -12.58 10.94
CA LYS A 199 10.53 -12.36 12.37
C LYS A 199 10.30 -10.89 12.78
N GLY A 200 10.56 -9.94 11.90
CA GLY A 200 10.31 -8.51 12.15
C GLY A 200 8.84 -8.21 12.30
N ALA A 201 7.98 -8.82 11.47
CA ALA A 201 6.53 -8.71 11.57
C ALA A 201 5.99 -9.21 12.93
N ASP A 202 6.52 -10.37 13.41
CA ASP A 202 6.14 -10.92 14.70
C ASP A 202 6.53 -9.98 15.87
N VAL A 203 7.75 -9.45 15.82
CA VAL A 203 8.24 -8.51 16.83
C VAL A 203 7.43 -7.22 16.79
N PHE A 204 7.15 -6.68 15.61
CA PHE A 204 6.33 -5.48 15.44
C PHE A 204 4.91 -5.69 15.98
N GLY A 205 4.27 -6.83 15.68
CA GLY A 205 2.95 -7.17 16.19
C GLY A 205 2.90 -7.17 17.74
N GLY A 206 3.95 -7.68 18.37
CA GLY A 206 4.10 -7.61 19.83
C GLY A 206 4.24 -6.18 20.36
N LEU A 207 5.02 -5.33 19.69
CA LEU A 207 5.19 -3.91 20.07
C LEU A 207 3.88 -3.12 19.86
N ALA A 208 3.19 -3.33 18.74
CA ALA A 208 1.92 -2.71 18.43
C ALA A 208 0.85 -3.05 19.47
N SER A 209 0.72 -4.34 19.80
CA SER A 209 -0.20 -4.82 20.85
C SER A 209 0.12 -4.20 22.21
N ALA A 210 1.39 -4.11 22.58
CA ALA A 210 1.82 -3.46 23.82
C ALA A 210 1.51 -1.95 23.83
N ALA A 211 1.49 -1.32 22.67
CA ALA A 211 1.12 0.09 22.47
C ALA A 211 -0.40 0.31 22.34
N GLY A 212 -1.20 -0.76 22.26
CA GLY A 212 -2.66 -0.70 22.22
C GLY A 212 -3.27 -0.51 20.86
N PHE A 213 -2.58 -0.92 19.78
CA PHE A 213 -3.13 -0.89 18.42
C PHE A 213 -2.87 -2.21 17.65
N GLU A 214 -3.60 -2.41 16.56
CA GLU A 214 -3.52 -3.62 15.74
C GLU A 214 -2.37 -3.52 14.72
N GLY A 215 -1.30 -4.29 14.96
CA GLY A 215 -0.11 -4.28 14.11
C GLY A 215 -0.29 -4.97 12.76
N SER A 216 -1.35 -5.76 12.57
CA SER A 216 -1.66 -6.43 11.30
C SER A 216 -2.53 -5.59 10.35
N SER A 217 -2.94 -4.39 10.75
CA SER A 217 -3.63 -3.46 9.87
C SER A 217 -2.78 -3.11 8.65
N ALA A 218 -3.44 -2.93 7.50
CA ALA A 218 -2.75 -2.55 6.27
C ALA A 218 -1.86 -1.32 6.50
N PHE A 219 -0.63 -1.38 6.02
CA PHE A 219 0.40 -0.34 6.11
C PHE A 219 0.87 0.06 7.53
N ALA A 220 0.48 -0.67 8.58
CA ALA A 220 0.99 -0.40 9.93
C ALA A 220 2.50 -0.68 10.05
N GLY A 221 2.96 -1.80 9.50
CA GLY A 221 4.38 -2.16 9.44
C GLY A 221 5.18 -1.19 8.58
N GLU A 222 4.68 -0.87 7.39
CA GLU A 222 5.27 0.08 6.44
C GLU A 222 5.41 1.47 7.05
N SER A 223 4.44 1.90 7.88
CA SER A 223 4.49 3.18 8.59
C SER A 223 5.59 3.21 9.64
N TYR A 224 5.74 2.12 10.40
CA TYR A 224 6.83 1.98 11.36
C TYR A 224 8.20 2.02 10.64
N ASP A 225 8.31 1.32 9.52
CA ASP A 225 9.54 1.23 8.74
C ASP A 225 9.90 2.56 8.06
N ALA A 226 8.92 3.30 7.53
CA ALA A 226 9.13 4.62 6.95
C ALA A 226 9.70 5.61 7.96
N ALA A 227 9.14 5.63 9.18
CA ALA A 227 9.64 6.47 10.27
C ALA A 227 11.06 6.06 10.71
N ALA A 228 11.31 4.75 10.80
CA ALA A 228 12.62 4.21 11.16
C ALA A 228 13.69 4.58 10.13
N LEU A 229 13.40 4.43 8.83
CA LEU A 229 14.34 4.77 7.75
C LEU A 229 14.73 6.25 7.77
N ILE A 230 13.79 7.16 8.03
CA ILE A 230 14.10 8.59 8.18
C ILE A 230 15.11 8.80 9.32
N MET A 231 14.85 8.23 10.50
CA MET A 231 15.72 8.39 11.67
C MET A 231 17.11 7.76 11.46
N LEU A 232 17.17 6.59 10.86
CA LEU A 232 18.40 5.87 10.61
C LEU A 232 19.24 6.55 9.52
N ALA A 233 18.61 7.09 8.47
CA ALA A 233 19.28 7.85 7.44
C ALA A 233 19.85 9.18 7.99
N MET A 234 19.15 9.87 8.89
CA MET A 234 19.66 11.04 9.61
C MET A 234 20.91 10.70 10.43
N GLN A 235 20.90 9.58 11.15
CA GLN A 235 22.04 9.14 11.95
C GLN A 235 23.22 8.73 11.07
N ALA A 236 22.97 7.99 9.99
CA ALA A 236 24.00 7.58 9.04
C ALA A 236 24.69 8.78 8.36
N GLY A 237 23.93 9.81 8.02
CA GLY A 237 24.44 11.07 7.45
C GLY A 237 25.04 12.02 8.47
N GLY A 238 24.87 11.77 9.77
CA GLY A 238 25.26 12.71 10.84
C GLY A 238 24.57 14.08 10.73
N SER A 239 23.44 14.14 10.06
CA SER A 239 22.75 15.38 9.70
C SER A 239 21.23 15.13 9.58
N SER A 240 20.44 16.14 9.93
CA SER A 240 18.99 16.12 9.66
C SER A 240 18.61 16.89 8.38
N ALA A 241 19.56 17.43 7.64
CA ALA A 241 19.26 18.11 6.39
C ALA A 241 18.80 17.11 5.32
N SER A 242 17.69 17.40 4.64
CA SER A 242 17.11 16.51 3.62
C SER A 242 18.10 16.04 2.56
N ALA A 243 19.01 16.94 2.13
CA ALA A 243 20.03 16.63 1.13
C ALA A 243 21.03 15.53 1.60
N ASP A 244 21.27 15.43 2.89
CA ASP A 244 22.09 14.38 3.47
C ASP A 244 21.27 13.11 3.70
N VAL A 245 20.05 13.26 4.25
CA VAL A 245 19.16 12.13 4.55
C VAL A 245 18.87 11.30 3.31
N MET A 246 18.48 11.93 2.19
CA MET A 246 18.14 11.23 0.94
C MET A 246 19.27 10.32 0.43
N GLN A 247 20.54 10.68 0.68
CA GLN A 247 21.70 9.90 0.23
C GLN A 247 21.91 8.61 1.04
N HIS A 248 21.32 8.51 2.23
CA HIS A 248 21.53 7.40 3.15
C HIS A 248 20.33 6.45 3.25
N VAL A 249 19.14 6.81 2.72
CA VAL A 249 17.93 5.99 2.82
C VAL A 249 18.16 4.59 2.25
N MET A 250 18.67 4.51 1.03
CA MET A 250 18.95 3.21 0.37
C MET A 250 20.01 2.39 1.10
N ASN A 251 21.01 3.04 1.66
CA ASN A 251 22.11 2.36 2.34
C ASN A 251 21.68 1.74 3.67
N VAL A 252 20.82 2.42 4.43
CA VAL A 252 20.33 1.87 5.71
C VAL A 252 19.21 0.85 5.52
N ALA A 253 18.51 0.90 4.39
CA ALA A 253 17.40 0.00 4.07
C ALA A 253 17.85 -1.37 3.55
N ASN A 254 19.08 -1.45 3.00
CA ASN A 254 19.52 -2.62 2.24
C ASN A 254 20.85 -3.17 2.78
N ALA A 255 21.07 -4.46 2.55
CA ALA A 255 22.37 -5.09 2.81
C ALA A 255 23.51 -4.44 1.97
N PRO A 256 24.78 -4.48 2.44
CA PRO A 256 25.26 -5.23 3.60
C PRO A 256 25.10 -4.47 4.91
N GLY A 257 25.13 -5.20 6.04
CA GLY A 257 25.16 -4.59 7.36
C GLY A 257 24.67 -5.49 8.48
N VAL A 258 24.66 -4.94 9.69
CA VAL A 258 24.06 -5.60 10.85
C VAL A 258 22.53 -5.53 10.73
N GLN A 259 21.86 -6.68 10.74
CA GLN A 259 20.42 -6.74 10.64
C GLN A 259 19.74 -6.08 11.85
N ILE A 260 18.78 -5.19 11.56
CA ILE A 260 18.01 -4.42 12.55
C ILE A 260 16.54 -4.77 12.44
N MET A 261 15.98 -5.27 13.53
CA MET A 261 14.56 -5.60 13.68
C MET A 261 13.80 -4.49 14.43
N PRO A 262 12.45 -4.48 14.40
CA PRO A 262 11.66 -3.60 15.24
C PRO A 262 12.08 -3.69 16.72
N GLY A 263 12.08 -2.55 17.42
CA GLY A 263 12.55 -2.46 18.81
C GLY A 263 14.07 -2.31 18.97
N GLN A 264 14.86 -2.46 17.90
CA GLN A 264 16.33 -2.35 17.93
C GLN A 264 16.86 -0.99 17.42
N LEU A 265 15.99 0.01 17.21
CA LEU A 265 16.41 1.30 16.66
C LEU A 265 17.49 1.98 17.50
N GLY A 266 17.39 1.92 18.83
CA GLY A 266 18.45 2.47 19.72
C GLY A 266 19.80 1.80 19.51
N GLN A 267 19.84 0.48 19.27
CA GLN A 267 21.06 -0.25 18.92
C GLN A 267 21.60 0.19 17.55
N ALA A 268 20.71 0.35 16.57
CA ALA A 268 21.08 0.78 15.23
C ALA A 268 21.73 2.17 15.23
N LEU A 269 21.20 3.12 16.01
CA LEU A 269 21.78 4.46 16.16
C LEU A 269 23.22 4.40 16.70
N VAL A 270 23.48 3.54 17.70
CA VAL A 270 24.83 3.37 18.27
C VAL A 270 25.78 2.73 17.26
N LEU A 271 25.32 1.75 16.48
CA LEU A 271 26.14 1.13 15.43
C LEU A 271 26.53 2.15 14.36
N LEU A 272 25.58 2.93 13.87
CA LEU A 272 25.81 3.97 12.88
C LEU A 272 26.78 5.06 13.40
N GLU A 273 26.61 5.50 14.66
CA GLU A 273 27.55 6.45 15.30
C GLU A 273 28.96 5.89 15.38
N ALA A 274 29.10 4.58 15.57
CA ALA A 274 30.40 3.89 15.60
C ALA A 274 30.97 3.59 14.19
N GLY A 275 30.27 3.95 13.12
CA GLY A 275 30.69 3.77 11.73
C GLY A 275 30.46 2.36 11.18
N TYR A 276 29.55 1.57 11.78
CA TYR A 276 29.15 0.28 11.25
C TYR A 276 27.98 0.43 10.27
N ASP A 277 27.98 -0.41 9.23
CA ASP A 277 26.84 -0.54 8.32
C ASP A 277 25.71 -1.33 8.98
N ILE A 278 24.47 -0.97 8.67
CA ILE A 278 23.27 -1.70 9.08
C ILE A 278 22.47 -2.14 7.87
N ASP A 279 21.67 -3.17 8.08
CA ASP A 279 20.67 -3.72 7.15
C ASP A 279 19.32 -3.67 7.89
N TYR A 280 18.50 -2.67 7.57
CA TYR A 280 17.22 -2.48 8.27
C TYR A 280 16.16 -3.41 7.71
N VAL A 281 15.95 -4.55 8.37
CA VAL A 281 14.91 -5.52 8.02
C VAL A 281 13.50 -5.01 8.37
N GLY A 282 13.37 -4.34 9.50
CA GLY A 282 12.11 -3.74 9.94
C GLY A 282 10.96 -4.72 10.14
N ALA A 283 9.75 -4.18 10.13
CA ALA A 283 8.51 -4.93 10.28
C ALA A 283 8.11 -5.67 8.99
N THR A 284 8.47 -5.11 7.82
CA THR A 284 7.98 -5.56 6.50
C THR A 284 9.04 -6.32 5.68
N ALA A 285 10.21 -6.62 6.27
CA ALA A 285 11.38 -7.12 5.56
C ALA A 285 11.79 -6.13 4.45
N VAL A 286 12.05 -4.90 4.87
CA VAL A 286 12.35 -3.79 3.96
C VAL A 286 13.51 -4.13 3.03
N GLU A 287 13.26 -4.00 1.74
CA GLU A 287 14.23 -4.05 0.67
C GLU A 287 13.82 -2.98 -0.33
N LEU A 288 14.56 -1.90 -0.41
CA LEU A 288 14.26 -0.83 -1.36
C LEU A 288 14.98 -1.09 -2.68
N ILE A 289 14.22 -1.14 -3.76
CA ILE A 289 14.70 -1.41 -5.12
C ILE A 289 14.54 -0.18 -6.03
N GLY A 290 15.23 -0.22 -7.16
CA GLY A 290 15.07 0.76 -8.25
C GLY A 290 15.02 2.20 -7.78
N PRO A 291 13.88 2.89 -7.92
CA PRO A 291 13.74 4.30 -7.57
C PRO A 291 13.53 4.56 -6.07
N GLY A 292 13.76 3.60 -5.18
CA GLY A 292 13.54 3.76 -3.74
C GLY A 292 12.17 3.28 -3.26
N GLU A 293 11.65 2.21 -3.88
CA GLU A 293 10.37 1.58 -3.50
C GLU A 293 10.58 0.16 -2.96
N SER A 294 9.67 -0.32 -2.10
CA SER A 294 9.72 -1.68 -1.58
C SER A 294 9.58 -2.71 -2.71
N ALA A 295 10.38 -3.79 -2.65
CA ALA A 295 10.26 -4.94 -3.56
C ALA A 295 8.89 -5.62 -3.48
N GLY A 296 8.27 -5.59 -2.31
CA GLY A 296 6.88 -5.99 -2.08
C GLY A 296 6.66 -7.48 -1.87
N ASN A 297 6.17 -7.79 -0.67
CA ASN A 297 5.51 -9.04 -0.34
C ASN A 297 4.06 -8.74 -0.02
N TYR A 298 3.18 -9.71 -0.25
CA TYR A 298 1.74 -9.53 -0.02
C TYR A 298 1.20 -10.64 0.86
N ARG A 299 0.35 -10.25 1.79
CA ARG A 299 -0.47 -11.16 2.57
C ARG A 299 -1.73 -11.45 1.79
N GLU A 300 -1.97 -12.71 1.45
CA GLU A 300 -3.23 -13.18 0.85
C GLU A 300 -4.25 -13.42 1.94
N ILE A 301 -5.45 -12.89 1.77
CA ILE A 301 -6.57 -13.03 2.71
C ILE A 301 -7.79 -13.63 2.06
N GLU A 302 -8.62 -14.22 2.90
CA GLU A 302 -9.97 -14.65 2.55
C GLU A 302 -10.94 -14.28 3.67
N ILE A 303 -12.17 -13.91 3.29
CA ILE A 303 -13.22 -13.65 4.27
C ILE A 303 -13.88 -14.97 4.62
N GLN A 304 -13.71 -15.40 5.88
CA GLN A 304 -14.25 -16.64 6.41
C GLN A 304 -14.97 -16.37 7.74
N ASN A 305 -16.22 -16.83 7.87
CA ASN A 305 -17.02 -16.63 9.09
C ASN A 305 -17.12 -15.15 9.51
N ALA A 306 -17.28 -14.25 8.53
CA ALA A 306 -17.28 -12.79 8.73
C ALA A 306 -16.02 -12.28 9.44
N LYS A 307 -14.86 -12.82 9.07
CA LYS A 307 -13.53 -12.36 9.51
C LYS A 307 -12.54 -12.35 8.37
N VAL A 308 -11.58 -11.44 8.46
CA VAL A 308 -10.42 -11.40 7.57
C VAL A 308 -9.41 -12.43 8.06
N GLU A 309 -9.22 -13.51 7.31
CA GLU A 309 -8.27 -14.58 7.65
C GLU A 309 -7.09 -14.56 6.67
N THR A 310 -5.87 -14.65 7.20
CA THR A 310 -4.67 -14.80 6.38
C THR A 310 -4.59 -16.25 5.89
N VAL A 311 -4.51 -16.44 4.56
CA VAL A 311 -4.44 -17.78 3.95
C VAL A 311 -3.09 -18.05 3.28
N GLY A 312 -2.24 -17.06 3.11
CA GLY A 312 -0.91 -17.23 2.55
C GLY A 312 -0.14 -15.91 2.40
N TYR A 313 1.05 -16.03 1.81
CA TYR A 313 1.89 -14.91 1.43
C TYR A 313 2.43 -15.10 0.02
N ARG A 314 2.64 -13.98 -0.70
CA ARG A 314 3.06 -13.96 -2.10
C ARG A 314 4.28 -13.06 -2.33
#